data_60e4b3b4582fbf5282a70293fcc04d27
#
_entry.id   60e4b3b4582fbf5282a70293fcc04d27
#
_cell.length_a   1.000
_cell.length_b   1.000
_cell.length_c   1.000
_cell.angle_alpha   90.00
_cell.angle_beta   90.00
_cell.angle_gamma   90.00
#
_symmetry.space_group_name_H-M   'P 1'
#
loop_
_entity.id
_entity.type
_entity.pdbx_description
1 polymer ?
#
loop_
_entity_poly.entity_id
_entity_poly.type
_entity_poly.pdbx_seq_one_letter_code
_entity_poly.pdbx_strand_id
1 'polypeptide(L)'
;MFKWGQDIGIDLGTATVIAYVKGKGIVLREPSVVAVDNNTGNVLAVGKEARKMLGRTPGNIVATRPLREGVISNYTVTEKMLKYFINRVCGKFVFAPRIMICIPSQVTEVEKKAVIDAASQAGARRVYLIEEPIAA
;
A
#
# COMPACT_ATOMS: atom_id res chain seq x y z
N MET A 1 -27.58 6.63 11.17
CA MET A 1 -26.58 6.71 12.21
C MET A 1 -25.32 7.38 11.72
N PHE A 2 -24.78 8.25 12.50
CA PHE A 2 -23.62 9.03 12.14
C PHE A 2 -22.36 8.21 12.30
N LYS A 3 -21.61 8.02 11.22
CA LYS A 3 -20.32 7.32 11.29
C LYS A 3 -19.20 8.34 11.24
N TRP A 4 -18.31 8.25 12.20
CA TRP A 4 -17.17 9.17 12.33
C TRP A 4 -15.98 8.76 11.49
N GLY A 5 -16.19 8.05 10.43
CA GLY A 5 -15.18 7.52 9.58
C GLY A 5 -15.38 6.04 9.42
N GLN A 6 -14.55 5.41 8.63
CA GLN A 6 -14.65 3.98 8.38
C GLN A 6 -13.40 3.27 8.86
N ASP A 7 -13.57 2.00 9.19
CA ASP A 7 -12.46 1.14 9.52
C ASP A 7 -12.02 0.43 8.25
N ILE A 8 -10.75 0.54 7.95
CA ILE A 8 -10.15 -0.01 6.75
C ILE A 8 -9.03 -0.96 7.16
N GLY A 9 -9.03 -2.15 6.61
CA GLY A 9 -7.93 -3.09 6.75
C GLY A 9 -7.15 -3.16 5.46
N ILE A 10 -5.83 -3.12 5.54
CA ILE A 10 -4.97 -3.27 4.39
C ILE A 10 -3.97 -4.38 4.67
N ASP A 11 -3.93 -5.38 3.80
CA ASP A 11 -2.95 -6.45 3.86
C ASP A 11 -1.88 -6.18 2.83
N LEU A 12 -0.67 -5.86 3.30
CA LEU A 12 0.48 -5.61 2.44
C LEU A 12 1.20 -6.94 2.20
N GLY A 13 0.67 -7.72 1.26
CA GLY A 13 1.33 -8.95 0.87
C GLY A 13 2.48 -8.71 -0.09
N THR A 14 3.36 -9.70 -0.21
CA THR A 14 4.50 -9.60 -1.12
C THR A 14 4.09 -9.57 -2.59
N ALA A 15 3.00 -10.25 -2.92
CA ALA A 15 2.52 -10.32 -4.30
C ALA A 15 1.28 -9.47 -4.54
N THR A 16 0.44 -9.30 -3.53
CA THR A 16 -0.88 -8.66 -3.68
C THR A 16 -1.18 -7.79 -2.48
N VAL A 17 -1.74 -6.62 -2.74
CA VAL A 17 -2.28 -5.75 -1.70
C VAL A 17 -3.79 -5.90 -1.72
N ILE A 18 -4.38 -6.16 -0.54
CA ILE A 18 -5.81 -6.31 -0.40
C ILE A 18 -6.30 -5.27 0.60
N ALA A 19 -7.34 -4.54 0.23
CA ALA A 19 -7.98 -3.59 1.14
C ALA A 19 -9.41 -4.02 1.43
N TYR A 20 -9.77 -3.88 2.67
CA TYR A 20 -11.07 -4.29 3.19
C TYR A 20 -11.69 -3.11 3.93
N VAL A 21 -12.96 -2.84 3.67
CA VAL A 21 -13.71 -1.80 4.37
C VAL A 21 -14.84 -2.47 5.17
N LYS A 22 -14.90 -2.15 6.45
CA LYS A 22 -15.92 -2.70 7.33
C LYS A 22 -17.32 -2.42 6.77
N GLY A 23 -18.09 -3.46 6.62
CA GLY A 23 -19.44 -3.38 6.06
C GLY A 23 -19.52 -3.51 4.55
N LYS A 24 -18.41 -3.41 3.85
CA LYS A 24 -18.38 -3.54 2.39
C LYS A 24 -17.60 -4.75 1.89
N GLY A 25 -16.75 -5.32 2.74
CA GLY A 25 -15.90 -6.43 2.35
C GLY A 25 -14.65 -5.96 1.62
N ILE A 26 -14.10 -6.82 0.77
CA ILE A 26 -12.90 -6.51 0.01
C ILE A 26 -13.25 -5.51 -1.09
N VAL A 27 -12.62 -4.34 -1.05
CA VAL A 27 -12.89 -3.26 -2.00
C VAL A 27 -11.73 -3.05 -2.98
N LEU A 28 -10.58 -3.65 -2.71
CA LEU A 28 -9.41 -3.48 -3.56
C LEU A 28 -8.57 -4.74 -3.49
N ARG A 29 -8.14 -5.21 -4.66
CA ARG A 29 -7.18 -6.30 -4.78
C ARG A 29 -6.29 -5.99 -5.97
N GLU A 30 -5.04 -5.67 -5.69
CA GLU A 30 -4.09 -5.21 -6.70
C GLU A 30 -2.75 -5.90 -6.51
N PRO A 31 -2.02 -6.14 -7.59
CA PRO A 31 -0.66 -6.65 -7.42
C PRO A 31 0.22 -5.61 -6.75
N SER A 32 1.15 -6.09 -5.92
CA SER A 32 2.09 -5.25 -5.19
C SER A 32 3.27 -4.89 -6.10
N VAL A 33 3.00 -4.11 -7.13
CA VAL A 33 3.97 -3.74 -8.16
C VAL A 33 3.85 -2.25 -8.44
N VAL A 34 4.99 -1.62 -8.68
CA VAL A 34 5.07 -0.20 -9.00
C VAL A 34 5.94 -0.03 -10.23
N ALA A 35 5.49 0.76 -11.19
CA ALA A 35 6.29 1.13 -12.35
C ALA A 35 6.97 2.47 -12.08
N VAL A 36 8.28 2.51 -12.21
CA VAL A 36 9.09 3.68 -11.86
C VAL A 36 9.88 4.09 -13.08
N ASP A 37 9.95 5.40 -13.31
CA ASP A 37 10.84 5.96 -14.32
C ASP A 37 12.26 5.89 -13.77
N ASN A 38 13.11 5.11 -14.42
CA ASN A 38 14.47 4.88 -13.95
C ASN A 38 15.34 6.14 -14.00
N ASN A 39 15.00 7.10 -14.84
CA ASN A 39 15.77 8.33 -14.97
C ASN A 39 15.42 9.35 -13.91
N THR A 40 14.15 9.47 -13.55
CA THR A 40 13.69 10.48 -12.60
C THR A 40 13.34 9.92 -11.22
N GLY A 41 13.13 8.61 -11.13
CA GLY A 41 12.66 7.98 -9.90
C GLY A 41 11.17 8.17 -9.63
N ASN A 42 10.45 8.76 -10.55
CA ASN A 42 9.02 9.02 -10.39
C ASN A 42 8.22 7.75 -10.53
N VAL A 43 7.18 7.63 -9.72
CA VAL A 43 6.22 6.54 -9.83
C VAL A 43 5.24 6.86 -10.95
N LEU A 44 5.17 5.99 -11.94
CA LEU A 44 4.32 6.17 -13.11
C LEU A 44 2.99 5.46 -12.99
N ALA A 45 2.99 4.31 -12.33
CA ALA A 45 1.78 3.51 -12.17
C ALA A 45 1.94 2.57 -10.98
N VAL A 46 0.81 2.11 -10.45
CA VAL A 46 0.78 1.23 -9.30
C VAL A 46 -0.24 0.12 -9.57
N GLY A 47 0.07 -1.08 -9.09
CA GLY A 47 -0.87 -2.19 -9.15
C GLY A 47 -1.06 -2.72 -10.56
N LYS A 48 -2.29 -2.94 -10.94
CA LYS A 48 -2.62 -3.53 -12.25
C LYS A 48 -2.08 -2.71 -13.41
N GLU A 49 -2.14 -1.39 -13.29
CA GLU A 49 -1.62 -0.52 -14.34
C GLU A 49 -0.11 -0.66 -14.49
N ALA A 50 0.59 -0.77 -13.36
CA ALA A 50 2.03 -1.02 -13.40
C ALA A 50 2.35 -2.34 -14.08
N ARG A 51 1.59 -3.39 -13.76
CA ARG A 51 1.81 -4.70 -14.35
C ARG A 51 1.58 -4.68 -15.86
N LYS A 52 0.60 -3.93 -16.33
CA LYS A 52 0.36 -3.78 -17.77
C LYS A 52 1.51 -3.11 -18.48
N MET A 53 2.19 -2.18 -17.83
CA MET A 53 3.32 -1.47 -18.41
C MET A 53 4.54 -2.35 -18.62
N LEU A 54 4.66 -3.43 -17.87
CA LEU A 54 5.86 -4.26 -17.86
C LEU A 54 6.20 -4.92 -19.19
N GLY A 55 5.23 -5.19 -20.02
CA GLY A 55 5.47 -5.86 -21.29
C GLY A 55 5.49 -4.94 -22.50
N ARG A 56 5.33 -3.63 -22.30
CA ARG A 56 5.07 -2.72 -23.43
C ARG A 56 5.87 -1.43 -23.42
N THR A 57 6.79 -1.27 -22.48
CA THR A 57 7.38 0.03 -22.25
C THR A 57 8.83 0.10 -22.66
N PRO A 58 9.32 1.30 -23.00
CA PRO A 58 10.75 1.52 -23.26
C PRO A 58 11.60 1.11 -22.06
N GLY A 59 12.88 0.87 -22.30
CA GLY A 59 13.78 0.33 -21.30
C GLY A 59 14.05 1.21 -20.09
N ASN A 60 13.57 2.43 -20.06
CA ASN A 60 13.76 3.31 -18.90
C ASN A 60 12.66 3.16 -17.83
N ILE A 61 11.68 2.31 -18.06
CA ILE A 61 10.63 2.04 -17.08
C ILE A 61 10.89 0.70 -16.42
N VAL A 62 10.98 0.71 -15.11
CA VAL A 62 11.35 -0.47 -14.33
C VAL A 62 10.20 -0.84 -13.39
N ALA A 63 9.92 -2.12 -13.31
CA ALA A 63 8.98 -2.63 -12.33
C ALA A 63 9.69 -2.94 -11.02
N THR A 64 9.07 -2.53 -9.94
CA THR A 64 9.58 -2.78 -8.61
C THR A 64 8.52 -3.47 -7.79
N ARG A 65 8.92 -4.49 -7.04
CA ARG A 65 8.06 -5.11 -6.02
C ARG A 65 8.56 -4.63 -4.66
N PRO A 66 7.90 -3.62 -4.07
CA PRO A 66 8.42 -3.00 -2.84
C PRO A 66 8.47 -3.95 -1.65
N LEU A 67 7.61 -4.97 -1.62
CA LEU A 67 7.51 -5.90 -0.50
C LEU A 67 8.07 -7.27 -0.90
N ARG A 68 9.29 -7.28 -1.39
CA ARG A 68 9.92 -8.51 -1.83
C ARG A 68 10.25 -9.41 -0.63
N GLU A 69 9.81 -10.68 -0.70
CA GLU A 69 10.11 -11.71 0.31
C GLU A 69 9.71 -11.32 1.73
N GLY A 70 8.62 -10.55 1.87
CA GLY A 70 8.16 -10.13 3.17
C GLY A 70 8.95 -9.01 3.81
N VAL A 71 9.88 -8.42 3.07
CA VAL A 71 10.71 -7.30 3.53
C VAL A 71 10.46 -6.10 2.65
N ILE A 72 10.40 -4.92 3.26
CA ILE A 72 10.26 -3.67 2.50
C ILE A 72 11.62 -3.34 1.91
N SER A 73 11.75 -3.49 0.59
CA SER A 73 13.02 -3.33 -0.09
C SER A 73 13.27 -1.91 -0.60
N ASN A 74 12.22 -1.13 -0.83
CA ASN A 74 12.35 0.24 -1.27
C ASN A 74 11.33 1.11 -0.54
N TYR A 75 11.85 1.90 0.35
CA TYR A 75 11.09 2.71 1.29
C TYR A 75 10.21 3.77 0.63
N THR A 76 10.81 4.56 -0.27
CA THR A 76 10.09 5.65 -0.92
C THR A 76 9.00 5.14 -1.85
N VAL A 77 9.29 4.08 -2.58
CA VAL A 77 8.32 3.49 -3.49
C VAL A 77 7.19 2.83 -2.72
N THR A 78 7.51 2.17 -1.61
CA THR A 78 6.48 1.57 -0.74
C THR A 78 5.55 2.65 -0.19
N GLU A 79 6.10 3.77 0.25
CA GLU A 79 5.31 4.89 0.74
C GLU A 79 4.35 5.41 -0.33
N LYS A 80 4.84 5.61 -1.54
CA LYS A 80 4.01 6.10 -2.63
C LYS A 80 2.93 5.10 -3.04
N MET A 81 3.28 3.82 -3.05
CA MET A 81 2.30 2.76 -3.34
C MET A 81 1.20 2.75 -2.29
N LEU A 82 1.58 2.83 -1.03
CA LEU A 82 0.64 2.81 0.07
C LEU A 82 -0.31 4.01 0.02
N LYS A 83 0.23 5.20 -0.21
CA LYS A 83 -0.59 6.41 -0.36
C LYS A 83 -1.57 6.28 -1.51
N TYR A 84 -1.13 5.73 -2.63
CA TYR A 84 -2.00 5.53 -3.77
C TYR A 84 -3.19 4.62 -3.43
N PHE A 85 -2.92 3.48 -2.80
CA PHE A 85 -3.99 2.55 -2.46
C PHE A 85 -4.92 3.11 -1.39
N ILE A 86 -4.37 3.77 -0.39
CA ILE A 86 -5.19 4.38 0.66
C ILE A 86 -6.09 5.46 0.08
N ASN A 87 -5.56 6.29 -0.80
CA ASN A 87 -6.37 7.32 -1.45
C ASN A 87 -7.48 6.73 -2.31
N ARG A 88 -7.23 5.62 -2.98
CA ARG A 88 -8.28 4.95 -3.74
C ARG A 88 -9.41 4.43 -2.85
N VAL A 89 -9.06 3.92 -1.69
CA VAL A 89 -10.04 3.34 -0.78
C VAL A 89 -10.77 4.42 0.02
N CYS A 90 -10.02 5.44 0.46
CA CYS A 90 -10.55 6.49 1.34
C CYS A 90 -11.12 7.68 0.60
N GLY A 91 -10.78 7.85 -0.65
CA GLY A 91 -10.87 9.04 -1.49
C GLY A 91 -11.93 10.08 -1.22
N LYS A 92 -13.13 9.68 -0.83
CA LYS A 92 -14.22 10.63 -0.66
C LYS A 92 -14.87 10.56 0.71
N PHE A 93 -14.16 10.04 1.69
CA PHE A 93 -14.72 10.02 3.03
C PHE A 93 -14.72 11.41 3.64
N VAL A 94 -15.84 11.76 4.24
CA VAL A 94 -15.99 13.03 4.93
C VAL A 94 -15.11 13.08 6.17
N PHE A 95 -14.98 11.94 6.84
CA PHE A 95 -14.16 11.82 8.05
C PHE A 95 -13.01 10.88 7.79
N ALA A 96 -11.85 11.21 8.35
CA ALA A 96 -10.64 10.39 8.21
C ALA A 96 -10.87 8.99 8.79
N PRO A 97 -10.48 7.95 8.08
CA PRO A 97 -10.67 6.57 8.54
C PRO A 97 -9.63 6.14 9.56
N ARG A 98 -9.95 5.08 10.29
CA ARG A 98 -8.95 4.32 11.02
C ARG A 98 -8.47 3.20 10.11
N ILE A 99 -7.16 3.02 10.05
CA ILE A 99 -6.56 2.05 9.15
C ILE A 99 -5.74 1.04 9.95
N MET A 100 -6.01 -0.22 9.72
CA MET A 100 -5.24 -1.32 10.27
C MET A 100 -4.45 -1.94 9.13
N ILE A 101 -3.13 -2.00 9.26
CA ILE A 101 -2.27 -2.49 8.20
C ILE A 101 -1.55 -3.74 8.68
N CYS A 102 -1.72 -4.83 7.96
CA CYS A 102 -0.97 -6.06 8.19
C CYS A 102 0.33 -5.97 7.41
N ILE A 103 1.44 -6.15 8.09
CA ILE A 103 2.78 -6.07 7.50
C ILE A 103 3.52 -7.38 7.74
N PRO A 104 4.54 -7.67 6.91
CA PRO A 104 5.40 -8.84 7.16
C PRO A 104 6.12 -8.74 8.50
N SER A 105 6.36 -9.89 9.12
CA SER A 105 6.94 -9.93 10.47
C SER A 105 8.38 -9.45 10.54
N GLN A 106 9.09 -9.40 9.41
CA GLN A 106 10.51 -9.06 9.38
C GLN A 106 10.79 -7.58 9.13
N VAL A 107 9.76 -6.75 9.22
CA VAL A 107 9.89 -5.32 8.97
C VAL A 107 10.57 -4.65 10.18
N THR A 108 11.52 -3.77 9.89
CA THR A 108 12.24 -3.05 10.95
C THR A 108 11.38 -1.95 11.56
N GLU A 109 11.80 -1.43 12.72
CA GLU A 109 11.07 -0.33 13.37
C GLU A 109 11.03 0.93 12.49
N VAL A 110 12.10 1.20 11.76
CA VAL A 110 12.16 2.34 10.85
C VAL A 110 11.15 2.16 9.72
N GLU A 111 11.06 0.96 9.19
CA GLU A 111 10.10 0.66 8.12
C GLU A 111 8.65 0.73 8.63
N LYS A 112 8.41 0.27 9.86
CA LYS A 112 7.08 0.39 10.48
C LYS A 112 6.67 1.85 10.58
N LYS A 113 7.58 2.70 11.00
CA LYS A 113 7.32 4.13 11.10
C LYS A 113 6.98 4.74 9.74
N ALA A 114 7.68 4.30 8.69
CA ALA A 114 7.40 4.78 7.34
C ALA A 114 5.99 4.41 6.89
N VAL A 115 5.57 3.21 7.18
CA VAL A 115 4.22 2.78 6.83
C VAL A 115 3.18 3.62 7.57
N ILE A 116 3.41 3.87 8.85
CA ILE A 116 2.51 4.72 9.64
C ILE A 116 2.46 6.14 9.07
N ASP A 117 3.63 6.71 8.77
CA ASP A 117 3.70 8.07 8.23
C ASP A 117 3.02 8.16 6.87
N ALA A 118 3.21 7.18 6.00
CA ALA A 118 2.57 7.15 4.70
C ALA A 118 1.05 7.10 4.83
N ALA A 119 0.54 6.26 5.73
CA ALA A 119 -0.89 6.16 5.95
C ALA A 119 -1.46 7.44 6.54
N SER A 120 -0.75 8.06 7.47
CA SER A 120 -1.18 9.34 8.07
C SER A 120 -1.21 10.45 7.03
N GLN A 121 -0.20 10.52 6.17
CA GLN A 121 -0.17 11.53 5.10
C GLN A 121 -1.27 11.31 4.07
N ALA A 122 -1.69 10.07 3.88
CA ALA A 122 -2.79 9.77 2.96
C ALA A 122 -4.17 10.10 3.54
N GLY A 123 -4.23 10.51 4.82
CA GLY A 123 -5.46 10.97 5.43
C GLY A 123 -6.01 10.10 6.54
N ALA A 124 -5.29 9.10 6.99
CA ALA A 124 -5.76 8.26 8.08
C ALA A 124 -5.78 9.02 9.40
N ARG A 125 -6.85 8.85 10.16
CA ARG A 125 -6.95 9.44 11.50
C ARG A 125 -6.11 8.68 12.50
N ARG A 126 -6.13 7.35 12.40
CA ARG A 126 -5.33 6.47 13.23
C ARG A 126 -4.84 5.31 12.40
N VAL A 127 -3.63 4.88 12.68
CA VAL A 127 -2.99 3.76 11.98
C VAL A 127 -2.54 2.75 13.02
N TYR A 128 -2.93 1.50 12.81
CA TYR A 128 -2.51 0.38 13.62
C TYR A 128 -1.75 -0.61 12.74
N LEU A 129 -0.61 -1.06 13.20
CA LEU A 129 0.16 -2.08 12.50
C LEU A 129 -0.01 -3.42 13.19
N ILE A 130 -0.21 -4.45 12.40
CA ILE A 130 -0.27 -5.82 12.86
C ILE A 130 0.74 -6.61 12.06
N GLU A 131 1.64 -7.30 12.76
CA GLU A 131 2.58 -8.18 12.09
C GLU A 131 1.88 -9.47 11.71
N GLU A 132 2.06 -9.91 10.48
CA GLU A 132 1.55 -11.20 10.06
C GLU A 132 2.30 -12.30 10.83
N PRO A 133 1.57 -13.28 11.36
CA PRO A 133 2.26 -14.37 12.00
C PRO A 133 3.08 -15.14 10.98
N ILE A 134 4.23 -15.60 11.42
CA ILE A 134 5.06 -16.47 10.59
C ILE A 134 4.23 -17.74 10.36
N ALA A 135 4.01 -18.06 9.10
CA ALA A 135 3.23 -19.25 8.79
C ALA A 135 3.91 -20.48 9.41
N ALA A 136 3.18 -21.11 10.25
CA ALA A 136 3.67 -22.31 10.89
C ALA A 136 3.73 -23.46 9.91
#